data_117e5f9c4c33cf0a6b019aee5c97670c
#
_entry.id   117e5f9c4c33cf0a6b019aee5c97670c
#
_cell.length_a   1.000
_cell.length_b   1.000
_cell.length_c   1.000
_cell.angle_alpha   90.00
_cell.angle_beta   90.00
_cell.angle_gamma   90.00
#
_symmetry.space_group_name_H-M   'P 1'
#
loop_
_entity.id
_entity.type
_entity.pdbx_description
1 polymer ?
#
loop_
_entity_poly.entity_id
_entity_poly.type
_entity_poly.pdbx_seq_one_letter_code
_entity_poly.pdbx_strand_id
1 'polypeptide(L)'
;LMKYPEYRGEGSVGIGGKLYRQGLIKMNEFVTLCARDRIPIVWLQDTTGIDVGDEAERAELLGLGQSLIYSIENSGVPQIEITMRKGTAAAHYVLGGPQGNNTNAFSLGTAATEINVMNGETAAAAMYSRRLVKDQKAGVDIQPTIDKMNKLIEEYTAKSKPSFCAKDGYVDEVVELPEMRNYIRAFVSCAYQNPASICAFHQMLLPRVIRDFITYKKA
;
A
#
# COMPACT_ATOMS: atom_id res chain seq x y z
N LEU A 1 -4.76 5.63 16.16
CA LEU A 1 -3.79 5.44 15.08
C LEU A 1 -2.53 6.23 15.43
N MET A 2 -1.49 5.55 15.86
CA MET A 2 -0.20 6.19 16.10
C MET A 2 0.34 6.68 14.76
N LYS A 3 0.44 7.99 14.60
CA LYS A 3 1.21 8.58 13.51
C LYS A 3 2.69 8.38 13.87
N TYR A 4 3.32 7.36 13.31
CA TYR A 4 4.77 7.30 13.34
C TYR A 4 5.29 8.28 12.30
N PRO A 5 6.01 9.32 12.69
CA PRO A 5 6.67 10.18 11.71
C PRO A 5 7.72 9.34 10.98
N GLU A 6 7.58 9.24 9.68
CA GLU A 6 8.64 8.71 8.84
C GLU A 6 9.57 9.85 8.46
N TYR A 7 10.86 9.65 8.59
CA TYR A 7 11.87 10.67 8.30
C TYR A 7 12.23 10.65 6.81
N ARG A 8 12.20 11.81 6.19
CA ARG A 8 12.66 12.04 4.81
C ARG A 8 14.16 12.35 4.71
N GLY A 9 14.97 11.91 5.61
CA GLY A 9 16.35 12.30 5.76
C GLY A 9 16.56 13.20 6.98
N GLU A 10 17.73 13.78 7.15
CA GLU A 10 18.04 14.57 8.34
C GLU A 10 17.04 15.72 8.56
N GLY A 11 16.30 15.65 9.63
CA GLY A 11 15.45 16.72 10.13
C GLY A 11 14.07 16.88 9.52
N SER A 12 13.66 16.10 8.52
CA SER A 12 12.33 16.18 7.95
C SER A 12 11.41 15.04 8.40
N VAL A 13 10.19 15.39 8.79
CA VAL A 13 9.15 14.45 9.21
C VAL A 13 8.21 14.19 8.05
N GLY A 14 8.03 12.93 7.66
CA GLY A 14 7.11 12.53 6.62
C GLY A 14 5.64 12.52 7.06
N ILE A 15 4.75 12.39 6.10
CA ILE A 15 3.30 12.26 6.31
C ILE A 15 2.99 10.81 6.67
N GLY A 16 2.24 10.57 7.75
CA GLY A 16 1.80 9.24 8.14
C GLY A 16 0.92 8.59 7.06
N GLY A 17 1.13 7.28 6.84
CA GLY A 17 0.45 6.52 5.80
C GLY A 17 1.10 6.60 4.41
N LYS A 18 2.14 7.41 4.22
CA LYS A 18 2.97 7.41 3.01
C LYS A 18 4.20 6.52 3.19
N LEU A 19 4.59 5.85 2.11
CA LEU A 19 5.81 5.06 2.08
C LEU A 19 6.98 5.92 1.61
N TYR A 20 7.99 6.01 2.46
CA TYR A 20 9.25 6.69 2.21
C TYR A 20 10.41 5.70 2.13
N ARG A 21 11.58 6.19 1.76
CA ARG A 21 12.79 5.40 1.57
C ARG A 21 13.12 4.48 2.75
N GLN A 22 13.16 5.02 3.96
CA GLN A 22 13.52 4.25 5.17
C GLN A 22 12.45 3.20 5.50
N GLY A 23 11.17 3.51 5.29
CA GLY A 23 10.07 2.58 5.47
C GLY A 23 10.17 1.39 4.51
N LEU A 24 10.46 1.64 3.22
CA LEU A 24 10.65 0.59 2.22
C LEU A 24 11.87 -0.30 2.53
N ILE A 25 12.98 0.29 2.99
CA ILE A 25 14.16 -0.47 3.40
C ILE A 25 13.83 -1.38 4.59
N LYS A 26 13.18 -0.82 5.63
CA LYS A 26 12.78 -1.57 6.82
C LYS A 26 11.82 -2.70 6.50
N MET A 27 10.83 -2.47 5.65
CA MET A 27 9.90 -3.52 5.24
C MET A 27 10.60 -4.62 4.45
N ASN A 28 11.53 -4.27 3.57
CA ASN A 28 12.32 -5.23 2.83
C ASN A 28 13.16 -6.12 3.77
N GLU A 29 13.82 -5.52 4.76
CA GLU A 29 14.56 -6.25 5.80
C GLU A 29 13.62 -7.18 6.59
N PHE A 30 12.45 -6.68 6.99
CA PHE A 30 11.46 -7.46 7.72
C PHE A 30 10.99 -8.69 6.94
N VAL A 31 10.62 -8.52 5.67
CA VAL A 31 10.20 -9.63 4.80
C VAL A 31 11.32 -10.67 4.66
N THR A 32 12.55 -10.22 4.48
CA THR A 32 13.73 -11.09 4.36
C THR A 32 13.95 -11.88 5.65
N LEU A 33 13.81 -11.26 6.81
CA LEU A 33 13.91 -11.94 8.11
C LEU A 33 12.80 -12.96 8.30
N CYS A 34 11.56 -12.60 7.98
CA CYS A 34 10.42 -13.52 8.05
C CYS A 34 10.60 -14.73 7.12
N ALA A 35 11.10 -14.51 5.90
CA ALA A 35 11.41 -15.57 4.96
C ALA A 35 12.49 -16.54 5.51
N ARG A 36 13.57 -15.97 6.03
CA ARG A 36 14.67 -16.77 6.64
C ARG A 36 14.19 -17.63 7.81
N ASP A 37 13.38 -17.03 8.67
CA ASP A 37 12.93 -17.67 9.92
C ASP A 37 11.60 -18.42 9.73
N ARG A 38 11.06 -18.45 8.50
CA ARG A 38 9.80 -19.12 8.13
C ARG A 38 8.60 -18.62 8.95
N ILE A 39 8.49 -17.31 9.08
CA ILE A 39 7.42 -16.65 9.83
C ILE A 39 6.37 -16.14 8.86
N PRO A 40 5.10 -16.59 8.94
CA PRO A 40 4.00 -16.03 8.16
C PRO A 40 3.81 -14.54 8.42
N ILE A 41 3.42 -13.77 7.39
CA ILE A 41 3.31 -12.31 7.48
C ILE A 41 1.83 -11.89 7.48
N VAL A 42 1.50 -10.97 8.35
CA VAL A 42 0.21 -10.26 8.37
C VAL A 42 0.46 -8.78 8.10
N TRP A 43 -0.04 -8.30 6.97
CA TRP A 43 0.01 -6.89 6.60
C TRP A 43 -1.20 -6.16 7.15
N LEU A 44 -1.00 -5.19 8.02
CA LEU A 44 -2.04 -4.25 8.48
C LEU A 44 -1.88 -2.94 7.72
N GLN A 45 -2.68 -2.77 6.69
CA GLN A 45 -2.50 -1.69 5.73
C GLN A 45 -3.38 -0.47 6.04
N ASP A 46 -2.77 0.70 6.11
CA ASP A 46 -3.41 2.01 6.08
C ASP A 46 -2.47 2.99 5.37
N THR A 47 -2.46 2.92 4.03
CA THR A 47 -1.50 3.68 3.22
C THR A 47 -2.18 4.55 2.18
N THR A 48 -1.65 5.76 2.02
CA THR A 48 -2.10 6.73 1.01
C THR A 48 -1.21 6.75 -0.24
N GLY A 49 -0.19 5.91 -0.30
CA GLY A 49 0.68 5.78 -1.46
C GLY A 49 2.18 5.80 -1.13
N ILE A 50 2.99 5.61 -2.16
CA ILE A 50 4.44 5.85 -2.12
C ILE A 50 4.66 7.34 -2.35
N ASP A 51 5.69 7.92 -1.73
CA ASP A 51 6.04 9.32 -1.95
C ASP A 51 6.43 9.59 -3.41
N VAL A 52 6.17 10.81 -3.88
CA VAL A 52 6.38 11.21 -5.27
C VAL A 52 7.08 12.57 -5.34
N GLY A 53 7.69 12.84 -6.47
CA GLY A 53 8.38 14.10 -6.77
C GLY A 53 9.90 13.92 -6.87
N ASP A 54 10.59 14.99 -7.21
CA ASP A 54 12.04 14.96 -7.51
C ASP A 54 12.89 14.39 -6.37
N GLU A 55 12.55 14.72 -5.13
CA GLU A 55 13.26 14.17 -3.95
C GLU A 55 13.05 12.66 -3.81
N ALA A 56 11.81 12.20 -4.02
CA ALA A 56 11.46 10.79 -3.97
C ALA A 56 12.17 9.99 -5.08
N GLU A 57 12.23 10.54 -6.29
CA GLU A 57 12.94 9.92 -7.42
C GLU A 57 14.44 9.85 -7.17
N ARG A 58 15.06 10.93 -6.68
CA ARG A 58 16.46 10.95 -6.28
C ARG A 58 16.79 10.01 -5.13
N ALA A 59 15.80 9.77 -4.26
CA ALA A 59 15.90 8.79 -3.17
C ALA A 59 15.68 7.34 -3.62
N GLU A 60 15.56 7.09 -4.93
CA GLU A 60 15.40 5.75 -5.53
C GLU A 60 14.16 4.98 -5.03
N LEU A 61 13.06 5.69 -4.69
CA LEU A 61 11.87 5.06 -4.09
C LEU A 61 11.27 3.98 -4.98
N LEU A 62 11.22 4.22 -6.29
CA LEU A 62 10.69 3.24 -7.25
C LEU A 62 11.51 1.94 -7.22
N GLY A 63 12.83 2.06 -7.18
CA GLY A 63 13.73 0.91 -7.09
C GLY A 63 13.62 0.16 -5.76
N LEU A 64 13.39 0.87 -4.66
CA LEU A 64 13.16 0.25 -3.35
C LEU A 64 11.79 -0.44 -3.30
N GLY A 65 10.76 0.16 -3.90
CA GLY A 65 9.44 -0.47 -4.08
C GLY A 65 9.55 -1.78 -4.88
N GLN A 66 10.28 -1.77 -5.99
CA GLN A 66 10.58 -2.98 -6.77
C GLN A 66 11.31 -4.04 -5.92
N SER A 67 12.27 -3.61 -5.10
CA SER A 67 13.01 -4.53 -4.22
C SER A 67 12.09 -5.18 -3.19
N LEU A 68 11.13 -4.43 -2.65
CA LEU A 68 10.16 -4.96 -1.69
C LEU A 68 9.21 -5.97 -2.36
N ILE A 69 8.68 -5.67 -3.55
CA ILE A 69 7.86 -6.62 -4.33
C ILE A 69 8.66 -7.90 -4.58
N TYR A 70 9.91 -7.78 -5.03
CA TYR A 70 10.77 -8.92 -5.26
C TYR A 70 10.97 -9.77 -4.00
N SER A 71 11.21 -9.13 -2.85
CA SER A 71 11.38 -9.84 -1.58
C SER A 71 10.09 -10.54 -1.14
N ILE A 72 8.93 -9.91 -1.31
CA ILE A 72 7.63 -10.48 -0.99
C ILE A 72 7.35 -11.71 -1.86
N GLU A 73 7.46 -11.56 -3.17
CA GLU A 73 7.19 -12.64 -4.14
C GLU A 73 8.12 -13.85 -3.96
N ASN A 74 9.36 -13.61 -3.54
CA ASN A 74 10.35 -14.67 -3.33
C ASN A 74 10.46 -15.11 -1.86
N SER A 75 9.64 -14.58 -0.97
CA SER A 75 9.69 -14.94 0.46
C SER A 75 9.34 -16.41 0.71
N GLY A 76 8.45 -16.96 -0.09
CA GLY A 76 7.94 -18.32 0.08
C GLY A 76 7.13 -18.55 1.36
N VAL A 77 6.88 -17.51 2.16
CA VAL A 77 6.04 -17.62 3.37
C VAL A 77 4.62 -17.16 3.09
N PRO A 78 3.61 -17.82 3.67
CA PRO A 78 2.22 -17.41 3.55
C PRO A 78 2.02 -16.01 4.12
N GLN A 79 1.16 -15.23 3.48
CA GLN A 79 0.86 -13.87 3.87
C GLN A 79 -0.65 -13.64 3.82
N ILE A 80 -1.14 -12.70 4.61
CA ILE A 80 -2.47 -12.10 4.47
C ILE A 80 -2.36 -10.59 4.52
N GLU A 81 -3.28 -9.93 3.83
CA GLU A 81 -3.41 -8.48 3.84
C GLU A 81 -4.72 -8.09 4.50
N ILE A 82 -4.69 -7.06 5.34
CA ILE A 82 -5.87 -6.47 5.97
C ILE A 82 -5.84 -4.98 5.74
N THR A 83 -6.69 -4.49 4.82
CA THR A 83 -6.86 -3.07 4.59
C THR A 83 -7.68 -2.45 5.72
N MET A 84 -7.00 -1.87 6.70
CA MET A 84 -7.62 -1.26 7.90
C MET A 84 -8.46 -0.04 7.56
N ARG A 85 -8.00 0.79 6.62
CA ARG A 85 -8.67 1.98 6.14
C ARG A 85 -8.30 2.26 4.69
N LYS A 86 -7.11 2.75 4.40
CA LYS A 86 -6.69 3.15 3.04
C LYS A 86 -5.73 2.15 2.44
N GLY A 87 -6.06 1.73 1.23
CA GLY A 87 -5.17 1.00 0.33
C GLY A 87 -5.10 1.74 -1.00
N THR A 88 -4.07 2.59 -1.19
CA THR A 88 -4.01 3.46 -2.37
C THR A 88 -2.88 3.07 -3.30
N ALA A 89 -3.22 2.90 -4.57
CA ALA A 89 -2.31 2.76 -5.70
C ALA A 89 -1.22 1.69 -5.52
N ALA A 90 0.00 1.99 -5.98
CA ALA A 90 1.13 1.07 -5.92
C ALA A 90 1.49 0.63 -4.49
N ALA A 91 1.22 1.44 -3.47
CA ALA A 91 1.48 1.05 -2.08
C ALA A 91 0.56 -0.09 -1.63
N HIS A 92 -0.72 -0.07 -2.02
CA HIS A 92 -1.63 -1.19 -1.79
C HIS A 92 -1.14 -2.48 -2.45
N TYR A 93 -0.74 -2.39 -3.72
CA TYR A 93 -0.17 -3.52 -4.46
C TYR A 93 1.09 -4.09 -3.77
N VAL A 94 2.02 -3.21 -3.38
CA VAL A 94 3.29 -3.60 -2.75
C VAL A 94 3.10 -4.29 -1.40
N LEU A 95 2.09 -3.89 -0.64
CA LEU A 95 1.82 -4.43 0.70
C LEU A 95 0.89 -5.67 0.70
N GLY A 96 0.87 -6.42 -0.37
CA GLY A 96 0.14 -7.68 -0.44
C GLY A 96 -1.29 -7.57 -0.95
N GLY A 97 -1.61 -6.49 -1.65
CA GLY A 97 -2.90 -6.38 -2.33
C GLY A 97 -3.21 -7.61 -3.20
N PRO A 98 -4.48 -8.02 -3.32
CA PRO A 98 -4.89 -9.35 -3.74
C PRO A 98 -4.43 -9.77 -5.15
N GLN A 99 -4.10 -8.83 -6.00
CA GLN A 99 -3.67 -9.12 -7.38
C GLN A 99 -2.15 -9.04 -7.57
N GLY A 100 -1.41 -8.75 -6.50
CA GLY A 100 0.02 -8.45 -6.59
C GLY A 100 0.92 -9.47 -5.91
N ASN A 101 0.38 -10.52 -5.30
CA ASN A 101 1.19 -11.40 -4.46
C ASN A 101 0.70 -12.85 -4.52
N ASN A 102 1.52 -13.72 -5.10
CA ASN A 102 1.22 -15.16 -5.20
C ASN A 102 1.25 -15.90 -3.85
N THR A 103 1.79 -15.29 -2.81
CA THR A 103 1.86 -15.86 -1.45
C THR A 103 0.75 -15.34 -0.53
N ASN A 104 -0.10 -14.45 -1.01
CA ASN A 104 -1.25 -13.95 -0.26
C ASN A 104 -2.35 -15.01 -0.20
N ALA A 105 -2.67 -15.48 1.01
CA ALA A 105 -3.69 -16.49 1.22
C ALA A 105 -5.11 -15.92 1.09
N PHE A 106 -5.34 -14.74 1.63
CA PHE A 106 -6.57 -13.97 1.48
C PHE A 106 -6.38 -12.51 1.91
N SER A 107 -7.32 -11.66 1.51
CA SER A 107 -7.33 -10.23 1.83
C SER A 107 -8.61 -9.86 2.57
N LEU A 108 -8.49 -9.07 3.63
CA LEU A 108 -9.61 -8.61 4.43
C LEU A 108 -9.75 -7.09 4.35
N GLY A 109 -11.00 -6.65 4.35
CA GLY A 109 -11.34 -5.25 4.57
C GLY A 109 -12.04 -5.04 5.91
N THR A 110 -12.15 -3.80 6.33
CA THR A 110 -12.98 -3.34 7.45
C THR A 110 -14.12 -2.44 6.95
N ALA A 111 -15.03 -2.06 7.81
CA ALA A 111 -16.08 -1.07 7.47
C ALA A 111 -15.50 0.30 7.03
N ALA A 112 -14.24 0.58 7.35
CA ALA A 112 -13.55 1.82 6.98
C ALA A 112 -12.63 1.67 5.75
N THR A 113 -12.63 0.51 5.09
CA THR A 113 -11.79 0.25 3.93
C THR A 113 -12.13 1.16 2.76
N GLU A 114 -11.10 1.76 2.18
CA GLU A 114 -11.13 2.52 0.96
C GLU A 114 -9.96 2.08 0.07
N ILE A 115 -10.26 1.36 -1.01
CA ILE A 115 -9.24 0.95 -1.99
C ILE A 115 -9.45 1.72 -3.28
N ASN A 116 -8.41 2.40 -3.75
CA ASN A 116 -8.46 3.19 -4.99
C ASN A 116 -7.06 3.43 -5.56
N VAL A 117 -6.99 3.86 -6.82
CA VAL A 117 -5.75 4.32 -7.44
C VAL A 117 -5.38 5.71 -6.94
N MET A 118 -6.40 6.58 -6.78
CA MET A 118 -6.31 7.92 -6.20
C MET A 118 -7.70 8.32 -5.70
N ASN A 119 -7.76 9.27 -4.78
CA ASN A 119 -9.05 9.78 -4.33
C ASN A 119 -9.76 10.61 -5.42
N GLY A 120 -11.07 10.76 -5.30
CA GLY A 120 -11.90 11.42 -6.29
C GLY A 120 -11.52 12.88 -6.52
N GLU A 121 -11.15 13.61 -5.48
CA GLU A 121 -10.72 15.01 -5.56
C GLU A 121 -9.44 15.16 -6.40
N THR A 122 -8.46 14.28 -6.19
CA THR A 122 -7.23 14.27 -6.98
C THR A 122 -7.51 13.93 -8.44
N ALA A 123 -8.37 12.95 -8.71
CA ALA A 123 -8.77 12.60 -10.07
C ALA A 123 -9.50 13.76 -10.77
N ALA A 124 -10.45 14.37 -10.08
CA ALA A 124 -11.19 15.53 -10.61
C ALA A 124 -10.27 16.73 -10.87
N ALA A 125 -9.34 17.02 -9.98
CA ALA A 125 -8.35 18.08 -10.16
C ALA A 125 -7.43 17.79 -11.35
N ALA A 126 -6.93 16.58 -11.50
CA ALA A 126 -6.07 16.18 -12.61
C ALA A 126 -6.77 16.33 -13.98
N MET A 127 -8.06 15.97 -14.04
CA MET A 127 -8.82 16.02 -15.30
C MET A 127 -9.34 17.41 -15.67
N TYR A 128 -9.75 18.21 -14.71
CA TYR A 128 -10.55 19.40 -14.96
C TYR A 128 -9.91 20.71 -14.55
N SER A 129 -8.85 20.77 -13.74
CA SER A 129 -8.30 22.04 -13.23
C SER A 129 -7.82 22.97 -14.35
N ARG A 130 -7.18 22.43 -15.40
CA ARG A 130 -6.75 23.25 -16.55
C ARG A 130 -7.93 23.88 -17.29
N ARG A 131 -9.02 23.12 -17.44
CA ARG A 131 -10.24 23.61 -18.09
C ARG A 131 -10.91 24.66 -17.23
N LEU A 132 -11.04 24.42 -15.92
CA LEU A 132 -11.61 25.36 -14.98
C LEU A 132 -10.92 26.74 -15.04
N VAL A 133 -9.59 26.73 -15.01
CA VAL A 133 -8.78 27.97 -15.11
C VAL A 133 -8.97 28.66 -16.45
N LYS A 134 -9.06 27.91 -17.57
CA LYS A 134 -9.28 28.45 -18.90
C LYS A 134 -10.65 29.11 -19.02
N ASP A 135 -11.71 28.41 -18.58
CA ASP A 135 -13.10 28.87 -18.66
C ASP A 135 -13.29 30.12 -17.77
N GLN A 136 -12.68 30.11 -16.56
CA GLN A 136 -12.70 31.28 -15.65
C GLN A 136 -12.03 32.50 -16.27
N LYS A 137 -10.87 32.36 -16.91
CA LYS A 137 -10.16 33.45 -17.59
C LYS A 137 -10.94 34.01 -18.82
N ALA A 138 -11.73 33.14 -19.46
CA ALA A 138 -12.53 33.50 -20.61
C ALA A 138 -13.92 34.08 -20.23
N GLY A 139 -14.24 34.18 -18.94
CA GLY A 139 -15.56 34.63 -18.45
C GLY A 139 -16.71 33.67 -18.81
N VAL A 140 -16.40 32.41 -19.10
CA VAL A 140 -17.37 31.35 -19.38
C VAL A 140 -17.88 30.76 -18.05
N ASP A 141 -19.15 30.39 -18.02
CA ASP A 141 -19.73 29.72 -16.85
C ASP A 141 -18.96 28.43 -16.51
N ILE A 142 -18.44 28.37 -15.29
CA ILE A 142 -17.65 27.26 -14.80
C ILE A 142 -18.50 26.16 -14.14
N GLN A 143 -19.78 26.41 -13.86
CA GLN A 143 -20.66 25.49 -13.15
C GLN A 143 -20.75 24.12 -13.83
N PRO A 144 -20.87 24.00 -15.17
CA PRO A 144 -20.90 22.69 -15.83
C PRO A 144 -19.59 21.87 -15.66
N THR A 145 -18.48 22.57 -15.45
CA THR A 145 -17.18 21.89 -15.18
C THR A 145 -17.12 21.41 -13.73
N ILE A 146 -17.61 22.22 -12.78
CA ILE A 146 -17.73 21.84 -11.36
C ILE A 146 -18.67 20.65 -11.20
N ASP A 147 -19.81 20.63 -11.88
CA ASP A 147 -20.76 19.51 -11.81
C ASP A 147 -20.14 18.20 -12.30
N LYS A 148 -19.33 18.25 -13.36
CA LYS A 148 -18.57 17.07 -13.83
C LYS A 148 -17.52 16.63 -12.82
N MET A 149 -16.84 17.56 -12.15
CA MET A 149 -15.89 17.24 -11.09
C MET A 149 -16.58 16.52 -9.93
N ASN A 150 -17.70 17.06 -9.46
CA ASN A 150 -18.47 16.48 -8.36
C ASN A 150 -18.97 15.07 -8.70
N LYS A 151 -19.52 14.88 -9.91
CA LYS A 151 -19.94 13.55 -10.38
C LYS A 151 -18.78 12.55 -10.39
N LEU A 152 -17.60 12.96 -10.84
CA LEU A 152 -16.41 12.10 -10.84
C LEU A 152 -15.99 11.74 -9.41
N ILE A 153 -16.01 12.71 -8.48
CA ILE A 153 -15.69 12.49 -7.06
C ILE A 153 -16.65 11.47 -6.45
N GLU A 154 -17.95 11.62 -6.68
CA GLU A 154 -18.97 10.69 -6.22
C GLU A 154 -18.75 9.27 -6.75
N GLU A 155 -18.44 9.15 -8.04
CA GLU A 155 -18.18 7.86 -8.69
C GLU A 155 -16.94 7.16 -8.10
N TYR A 156 -15.84 7.89 -7.92
CA TYR A 156 -14.62 7.34 -7.28
C TYR A 156 -14.87 6.94 -5.83
N THR A 157 -15.58 7.79 -5.09
CA THR A 157 -15.94 7.50 -3.70
C THR A 157 -16.82 6.25 -3.58
N ALA A 158 -17.78 6.09 -4.46
CA ALA A 158 -18.64 4.91 -4.48
C ALA A 158 -17.87 3.62 -4.77
N LYS A 159 -16.91 3.69 -5.72
CA LYS A 159 -16.06 2.55 -6.11
C LYS A 159 -14.98 2.19 -5.11
N SER A 160 -14.65 3.07 -4.16
CA SER A 160 -13.65 2.79 -3.12
C SER A 160 -14.23 2.14 -1.87
N LYS A 161 -15.56 2.08 -1.71
CA LYS A 161 -16.24 1.58 -0.50
C LYS A 161 -16.06 0.07 -0.29
N PRO A 162 -16.10 -0.41 0.97
CA PRO A 162 -15.90 -1.81 1.30
C PRO A 162 -16.79 -2.76 0.53
N SER A 163 -18.09 -2.42 0.38
CA SER A 163 -19.06 -3.24 -0.35
C SER A 163 -18.74 -3.38 -1.83
N PHE A 164 -18.20 -2.32 -2.45
CA PHE A 164 -17.73 -2.39 -3.83
C PHE A 164 -16.44 -3.22 -3.92
N CYS A 165 -15.48 -2.98 -3.01
CA CYS A 165 -14.23 -3.72 -2.96
C CYS A 165 -14.44 -5.23 -2.80
N ALA A 166 -15.36 -5.64 -1.94
CA ALA A 166 -15.72 -7.05 -1.77
C ALA A 166 -16.42 -7.64 -3.02
N LYS A 167 -17.32 -6.87 -3.63
CA LYS A 167 -18.02 -7.30 -4.84
C LYS A 167 -17.09 -7.52 -6.03
N ASP A 168 -16.11 -6.64 -6.17
CA ASP A 168 -15.16 -6.66 -7.29
C ASP A 168 -13.88 -7.49 -7.00
N GLY A 169 -13.79 -8.13 -5.82
CA GLY A 169 -12.70 -9.02 -5.47
C GLY A 169 -11.40 -8.30 -5.05
N TYR A 170 -11.48 -7.04 -4.62
CA TYR A 170 -10.33 -6.33 -4.02
C TYR A 170 -10.06 -6.76 -2.59
N VAL A 171 -11.07 -7.29 -1.91
CA VAL A 171 -10.95 -8.01 -0.64
C VAL A 171 -11.86 -9.24 -0.69
N ASP A 172 -11.46 -10.32 -0.03
CA ASP A 172 -12.22 -11.55 0.02
C ASP A 172 -13.39 -11.44 1.00
N GLU A 173 -13.21 -10.71 2.09
CA GLU A 173 -14.22 -10.52 3.13
C GLU A 173 -14.09 -9.16 3.79
N VAL A 174 -15.23 -8.59 4.22
CA VAL A 174 -15.26 -7.38 5.06
C VAL A 174 -15.63 -7.80 6.48
N VAL A 175 -14.69 -7.58 7.41
CA VAL A 175 -14.80 -8.08 8.78
C VAL A 175 -14.90 -6.96 9.79
N GLU A 176 -15.56 -7.22 10.91
CA GLU A 176 -15.55 -6.33 12.05
C GLU A 176 -14.22 -6.44 12.81
N LEU A 177 -13.75 -5.32 13.39
CA LEU A 177 -12.47 -5.28 14.11
C LEU A 177 -12.34 -6.34 15.22
N PRO A 178 -13.38 -6.66 16.01
CA PRO A 178 -13.29 -7.75 17.00
C PRO A 178 -13.05 -9.13 16.40
N GLU A 179 -13.57 -9.39 15.19
CA GLU A 179 -13.45 -10.68 14.52
C GLU A 179 -12.12 -10.88 13.82
N MET A 180 -11.45 -9.80 13.44
CA MET A 180 -10.16 -9.83 12.74
C MET A 180 -9.15 -10.77 13.41
N ARG A 181 -9.10 -10.77 14.75
CA ARG A 181 -8.21 -11.65 15.51
C ARG A 181 -8.46 -13.13 15.21
N ASN A 182 -9.69 -13.53 14.98
CA ASN A 182 -10.04 -14.92 14.68
C ASN A 182 -9.53 -15.34 13.31
N TYR A 183 -9.63 -14.47 12.30
CA TYR A 183 -9.05 -14.70 10.97
C TYR A 183 -7.53 -14.81 11.03
N ILE A 184 -6.86 -13.90 11.76
CA ILE A 184 -5.40 -13.96 11.95
C ILE A 184 -4.99 -15.27 12.65
N ARG A 185 -5.69 -15.68 13.70
CA ARG A 185 -5.41 -16.95 14.41
C ARG A 185 -5.61 -18.16 13.50
N ALA A 186 -6.69 -18.19 12.72
CA ALA A 186 -6.95 -19.25 11.76
C ALA A 186 -5.84 -19.33 10.71
N PHE A 187 -5.46 -18.20 10.12
CA PHE A 187 -4.36 -18.10 9.17
C PHE A 187 -3.06 -18.64 9.74
N VAL A 188 -2.64 -18.14 10.91
CA VAL A 188 -1.38 -18.55 11.55
C VAL A 188 -1.42 -20.05 11.89
N SER A 189 -2.54 -20.57 12.42
CA SER A 189 -2.70 -21.99 12.69
C SER A 189 -2.55 -22.84 11.43
N CYS A 190 -3.21 -22.46 10.33
CA CYS A 190 -3.10 -23.17 9.06
C CYS A 190 -1.68 -23.12 8.50
N ALA A 191 -1.02 -21.97 8.56
CA ALA A 191 0.35 -21.81 8.07
C ALA A 191 1.33 -22.74 8.80
N TYR A 192 1.25 -22.83 10.13
CA TYR A 192 2.14 -23.68 10.90
C TYR A 192 1.76 -25.17 10.88
N GLN A 193 0.53 -25.53 10.55
CA GLN A 193 0.12 -26.92 10.36
C GLN A 193 0.56 -27.50 9.01
N ASN A 194 0.90 -26.66 8.06
CA ASN A 194 1.42 -27.09 6.76
C ASN A 194 2.86 -26.60 6.55
N PRO A 195 3.87 -27.34 7.02
CA PRO A 195 5.27 -26.94 6.88
C PRO A 195 5.72 -26.75 5.44
N ALA A 196 5.09 -27.42 4.48
CA ALA A 196 5.39 -27.27 3.06
C ALA A 196 4.96 -25.91 2.49
N SER A 197 4.01 -25.24 3.11
CA SER A 197 3.60 -23.88 2.72
C SER A 197 4.58 -22.80 3.19
N ILE A 198 5.53 -23.16 4.05
CA ILE A 198 6.55 -22.25 4.59
C ILE A 198 7.91 -22.68 4.05
N CYS A 199 8.09 -22.64 2.75
CA CYS A 199 9.36 -22.92 2.10
C CYS A 199 10.08 -21.59 1.85
N ALA A 200 11.11 -21.31 2.66
CA ALA A 200 11.98 -20.18 2.39
C ALA A 200 12.92 -20.51 1.24
N PHE A 201 12.85 -19.73 0.17
CA PHE A 201 13.86 -19.72 -0.86
C PHE A 201 15.01 -18.80 -0.45
N HIS A 202 16.20 -19.09 -0.97
CA HIS A 202 17.32 -18.16 -0.80
C HIS A 202 16.98 -16.83 -1.50
N GLN A 203 16.98 -15.75 -0.73
CA GLN A 203 16.74 -14.43 -1.25
C GLN A 203 18.03 -13.67 -1.46
N MET A 204 18.19 -13.11 -2.63
CA MET A 204 19.27 -12.20 -2.93
C MET A 204 18.73 -10.76 -2.93
N LEU A 205 19.17 -9.97 -1.95
CA LEU A 205 18.85 -8.54 -1.91
C LEU A 205 19.52 -7.82 -3.08
N LEU A 206 18.80 -6.87 -3.66
CA LEU A 206 19.36 -6.02 -4.70
C LEU A 206 20.52 -5.18 -4.12
N PRO A 207 21.60 -4.94 -4.87
CA PRO A 207 22.79 -4.22 -4.39
C PRO A 207 22.48 -2.86 -3.77
N ARG A 208 21.49 -2.12 -4.29
CA ARG A 208 21.05 -0.83 -3.74
C ARG A 208 20.48 -0.96 -2.33
N VAL A 209 19.72 -2.02 -2.05
CA VAL A 209 19.15 -2.29 -0.72
C VAL A 209 20.26 -2.68 0.25
N ILE A 210 21.20 -3.52 -0.19
CA ILE A 210 22.37 -3.90 0.61
C ILE A 210 23.21 -2.67 0.97
N ARG A 211 23.46 -1.79 0.01
CA ARG A 211 24.18 -0.54 0.22
C ARG A 211 23.52 0.30 1.31
N ASP A 212 22.20 0.43 1.26
CA ASP A 212 21.45 1.24 2.20
C ASP A 212 21.48 0.68 3.61
N PHE A 213 21.39 -0.65 3.78
CA PHE A 213 21.57 -1.30 5.08
C PHE A 213 22.96 -1.04 5.67
N ILE A 214 24.01 -1.05 4.85
CA ILE A 214 25.37 -0.78 5.29
C ILE A 214 25.52 0.68 5.71
N THR A 215 24.95 1.61 4.96
CA THR A 215 25.06 3.04 5.23
C THR A 215 24.30 3.43 6.51
N TYR A 216 23.11 2.86 6.71
CA TYR A 216 22.29 3.12 7.90
C TYR A 216 22.95 2.68 9.21
N LYS A 217 23.76 1.62 9.19
CA LYS A 217 24.50 1.16 10.38
C LYS A 217 25.72 2.01 10.74
N LYS A 218 26.09 2.96 9.88
CA LYS A 218 27.25 3.87 10.11
C LYS A 218 26.83 5.27 10.56
N ALA A 219 25.55 5.61 10.52
CA ALA A 219 24.97 6.84 11.00
C ALA A 219 24.42 6.68 12.42
#